data_a2b0fde2560eb11b94911a5fd533bf2b
#
_entry.id   a2b0fde2560eb11b94911a5fd533bf2b
#
_cell.length_a   1.000
_cell.length_b   1.000
_cell.length_c   1.000
_cell.angle_alpha   90.00
_cell.angle_beta   90.00
_cell.angle_gamma   90.00
#
_symmetry.space_group_name_H-M   'P 1'
#
loop_
_entity.id
_entity.type
_entity.pdbx_description
1 polymer ?
#
loop_
_entity_poly.entity_id
_entity_poly.type
_entity_poly.pdbx_seq_one_letter_code
_entity_poly.pdbx_strand_id
1 'polypeptide(L)'
;MLILFWVLMTWVELWEVGEKELVPYGLLSLYLVYAATVKLSAAVLLVMALYPALRLLKEKKWKQIALFIVLGVGIALPYLIRNVIISGWLFYPFTFFDWFDVDWKISKGYADSDAKEIRAYAMEIFDVYQLEQPFSRWFPNWLNSQAVLDRLLVLAGWAAAPVSVMLAAAGAWKGLRSKKELAGMEPFGFALLQAAAALGFFFWQFGAPLVRYGYFYVLFLPLTAFGSLYVLAQGALEQKKGRGTALYRVFMGLLVAFLLYKGYNLIQMTAELDGQPYYIYQQDYADSPAETYEVDGVTVYVPTDRGQIGYNKFPSSPVVQDIELRDGTLESGFRRRSGAES
;
A
#
# COMPACT_ATOMS: atom_id res chain seq x y z
N MET A 1 -6.34 3.10 2.60
CA MET A 1 -7.13 2.60 1.45
C MET A 1 -8.15 3.61 0.96
N LEU A 2 -9.08 4.11 1.79
CA LEU A 2 -10.10 5.09 1.35
C LEU A 2 -9.52 6.35 0.73
N ILE A 3 -8.43 6.91 1.28
CA ILE A 3 -7.73 8.07 0.72
C ILE A 3 -7.29 7.82 -0.73
N LEU A 4 -6.77 6.64 -1.03
CA LEU A 4 -6.33 6.31 -2.38
C LEU A 4 -7.49 6.25 -3.38
N PHE A 5 -8.61 5.63 -2.98
CA PHE A 5 -9.82 5.65 -3.81
C PHE A 5 -10.31 7.07 -4.06
N TRP A 6 -10.42 7.88 -3.00
CA TRP A 6 -10.85 9.26 -3.13
C TRP A 6 -9.93 10.06 -4.06
N VAL A 7 -8.62 10.00 -3.87
CA VAL A 7 -7.64 10.72 -4.70
C VAL A 7 -7.78 10.32 -6.17
N LEU A 8 -7.85 9.02 -6.46
CA LEU A 8 -7.88 8.57 -7.85
C LEU A 8 -9.26 8.79 -8.51
N MET A 9 -10.34 8.69 -7.78
CA MET A 9 -11.67 9.05 -8.29
C MET A 9 -11.73 10.54 -8.61
N THR A 10 -11.28 11.42 -7.72
CA THR A 10 -11.21 12.86 -7.98
C THR A 10 -10.31 13.17 -9.18
N TRP A 11 -9.20 12.40 -9.34
CA TRP A 11 -8.33 12.56 -10.50
C TRP A 11 -9.06 12.24 -11.81
N VAL A 12 -9.82 11.15 -11.85
CA VAL A 12 -10.64 10.79 -13.02
C VAL A 12 -11.70 11.85 -13.30
N GLU A 13 -12.40 12.32 -12.25
CA GLU A 13 -13.40 13.40 -12.39
C GLU A 13 -12.80 14.67 -13.00
N LEU A 14 -11.60 15.08 -12.57
CA LEU A 14 -10.91 16.24 -13.15
C LEU A 14 -10.61 16.04 -14.66
N TRP A 15 -10.28 14.82 -15.07
CA TRP A 15 -10.08 14.53 -16.49
C TRP A 15 -11.38 14.51 -17.27
N GLU A 16 -12.46 13.95 -16.70
CA GLU A 16 -13.78 13.91 -17.33
C GLU A 16 -14.36 15.30 -17.58
N VAL A 17 -14.19 16.23 -16.62
CA VAL A 17 -14.62 17.62 -16.81
C VAL A 17 -13.66 18.44 -17.65
N GLY A 18 -12.55 17.85 -18.08
CA GLY A 18 -11.55 18.51 -18.92
C GLY A 18 -10.75 19.59 -18.20
N GLU A 19 -10.52 19.45 -16.87
CA GLU A 19 -9.78 20.40 -16.07
C GLU A 19 -8.35 20.59 -16.62
N LYS A 20 -8.00 21.83 -16.94
CA LYS A 20 -6.71 22.20 -17.51
C LYS A 20 -5.73 22.77 -16.49
N GLU A 21 -6.25 23.28 -15.38
CA GLU A 21 -5.39 23.79 -14.32
C GLU A 21 -4.64 22.65 -13.64
N LEU A 22 -3.36 22.90 -13.35
CA LEU A 22 -2.47 21.87 -12.80
C LEU A 22 -2.42 21.86 -11.28
N VAL A 23 -2.97 22.89 -10.64
CA VAL A 23 -2.99 23.00 -9.17
C VAL A 23 -3.80 21.87 -8.53
N PRO A 24 -5.03 21.54 -8.98
CA PRO A 24 -5.77 20.40 -8.42
C PRO A 24 -4.99 19.09 -8.49
N TYR A 25 -4.37 18.77 -9.61
CA TYR A 25 -3.54 17.58 -9.77
C TYR A 25 -2.29 17.59 -8.88
N GLY A 26 -1.68 18.76 -8.69
CA GLY A 26 -0.59 18.94 -7.75
C GLY A 26 -1.01 18.66 -6.31
N LEU A 27 -2.18 19.15 -5.90
CA LEU A 27 -2.74 18.86 -4.57
C LEU A 27 -3.04 17.37 -4.39
N LEU A 28 -3.63 16.70 -5.39
CA LEU A 28 -3.85 15.26 -5.34
C LEU A 28 -2.52 14.49 -5.24
N SER A 29 -1.45 14.98 -5.91
CA SER A 29 -0.11 14.41 -5.76
C SER A 29 0.42 14.53 -4.33
N LEU A 30 0.16 15.64 -3.63
CA LEU A 30 0.51 15.79 -2.22
C LEU A 30 -0.26 14.81 -1.32
N TYR A 31 -1.53 14.53 -1.61
CA TYR A 31 -2.28 13.48 -0.91
C TYR A 31 -1.69 12.08 -1.16
N LEU A 32 -1.14 11.81 -2.34
CA LEU A 32 -0.42 10.55 -2.59
C LEU A 32 0.89 10.48 -1.79
N VAL A 33 1.63 11.61 -1.64
CA VAL A 33 2.78 11.67 -0.74
C VAL A 33 2.36 11.36 0.69
N TYR A 34 1.29 12.00 1.18
CA TYR A 34 0.75 11.70 2.50
C TYR A 34 0.35 10.23 2.65
N ALA A 35 -0.36 9.66 1.68
CA ALA A 35 -0.72 8.25 1.71
C ALA A 35 0.51 7.32 1.78
N ALA A 36 1.60 7.69 1.09
CA ALA A 36 2.88 6.95 1.15
C ALA A 36 3.52 7.02 2.54
N THR A 37 3.38 8.13 3.28
CA THR A 37 3.86 8.24 4.66
C THR A 37 3.03 7.41 5.64
N VAL A 38 1.75 7.21 5.38
CA VAL A 38 0.87 6.33 6.18
C VAL A 38 1.17 4.86 5.88
N LYS A 39 1.37 4.54 4.60
CA LYS A 39 1.70 3.18 4.15
C LYS A 39 2.62 3.22 2.95
N LEU A 40 3.86 2.79 3.13
CA LEU A 40 4.90 2.89 2.11
C LEU A 40 4.52 2.21 0.78
N SER A 41 3.68 1.16 0.81
CA SER A 41 3.19 0.53 -0.42
C SER A 41 2.36 1.46 -1.31
N ALA A 42 1.79 2.55 -0.78
CA ALA A 42 1.09 3.55 -1.58
C ALA A 42 2.04 4.40 -2.46
N ALA A 43 3.34 4.39 -2.17
CA ALA A 43 4.34 5.17 -2.91
C ALA A 43 4.39 4.81 -4.40
N VAL A 44 4.02 3.60 -4.80
CA VAL A 44 3.93 3.21 -6.22
C VAL A 44 2.96 4.09 -7.01
N LEU A 45 1.92 4.62 -6.35
CA LEU A 45 0.94 5.50 -6.99
C LEU A 45 1.45 6.93 -7.19
N LEU A 46 2.62 7.30 -6.63
CA LEU A 46 3.27 8.57 -6.93
C LEU A 46 3.64 8.71 -8.42
N VAL A 47 3.62 7.62 -9.18
CA VAL A 47 3.73 7.67 -10.64
C VAL A 47 2.67 8.58 -11.26
N MET A 48 1.50 8.74 -10.63
CA MET A 48 0.45 9.68 -11.09
C MET A 48 0.92 11.14 -11.04
N ALA A 49 1.81 11.50 -10.12
CA ALA A 49 2.38 12.84 -10.04
C ALA A 49 3.21 13.23 -11.28
N LEU A 50 3.60 12.28 -12.12
CA LEU A 50 4.23 12.55 -13.40
C LEU A 50 3.32 13.38 -14.33
N TYR A 51 1.99 13.25 -14.22
CA TYR A 51 1.07 14.02 -15.03
C TYR A 51 1.22 15.56 -14.81
N PRO A 52 1.00 16.09 -13.61
CA PRO A 52 1.20 17.52 -13.38
C PRO A 52 2.68 17.92 -13.48
N ALA A 53 3.62 17.08 -13.05
CA ALA A 53 5.04 17.40 -13.09
C ALA A 53 5.55 17.66 -14.51
N LEU A 54 5.28 16.76 -15.46
CA LEU A 54 5.69 16.90 -16.86
C LEU A 54 5.02 18.10 -17.54
N ARG A 55 3.76 18.39 -17.23
CA ARG A 55 3.05 19.55 -17.78
C ARG A 55 3.60 20.86 -17.20
N LEU A 56 3.83 20.93 -15.89
CA LEU A 56 4.45 22.11 -15.25
C LEU A 56 5.85 22.38 -15.79
N LEU A 57 6.65 21.33 -16.03
CA LEU A 57 7.97 21.44 -16.66
C LEU A 57 7.86 21.98 -18.08
N LYS A 58 6.94 21.47 -18.89
CA LYS A 58 6.71 21.94 -20.27
C LYS A 58 6.25 23.40 -20.30
N GLU A 59 5.42 23.82 -19.35
CA GLU A 59 4.93 25.18 -19.20
C GLU A 59 5.93 26.11 -18.51
N LYS A 60 7.10 25.58 -18.07
CA LYS A 60 8.15 26.31 -17.34
C LYS A 60 7.66 27.01 -16.06
N LYS A 61 6.67 26.41 -15.37
CA LYS A 61 6.07 26.93 -14.13
C LYS A 61 6.94 26.60 -12.90
N TRP A 62 8.19 27.05 -12.90
CA TRP A 62 9.19 26.71 -11.88
C TRP A 62 8.76 27.04 -10.44
N LYS A 63 8.03 28.14 -10.23
CA LYS A 63 7.53 28.52 -8.90
C LYS A 63 6.54 27.49 -8.36
N GLN A 64 5.65 26.97 -9.19
CA GLN A 64 4.69 25.94 -8.78
C GLN A 64 5.40 24.62 -8.53
N ILE A 65 6.37 24.24 -9.36
CA ILE A 65 7.20 23.03 -9.15
C ILE A 65 7.90 23.14 -7.81
N ALA A 66 8.61 24.23 -7.53
CA ALA A 66 9.30 24.44 -6.26
C ALA A 66 8.32 24.37 -5.07
N LEU A 67 7.15 24.99 -5.18
CA LEU A 67 6.13 24.96 -4.14
C LEU A 67 5.67 23.52 -3.85
N PHE A 68 5.33 22.73 -4.88
CA PHE A 68 4.88 21.36 -4.68
C PHE A 68 5.99 20.46 -4.13
N ILE A 69 7.25 20.66 -4.53
CA ILE A 69 8.40 19.94 -3.95
C ILE A 69 8.53 20.29 -2.46
N VAL A 70 8.53 21.57 -2.10
CA VAL A 70 8.66 22.01 -0.69
C VAL A 70 7.52 21.45 0.15
N LEU A 71 6.27 21.51 -0.32
CA LEU A 71 5.12 20.96 0.38
C LEU A 71 5.21 19.43 0.48
N GLY A 72 5.60 18.74 -0.59
CA GLY A 72 5.77 17.29 -0.59
C GLY A 72 6.85 16.82 0.40
N VAL A 73 8.00 17.50 0.41
CA VAL A 73 9.06 17.27 1.39
C VAL A 73 8.55 17.54 2.80
N GLY A 74 7.84 18.66 3.03
CA GLY A 74 7.25 19.00 4.33
C GLY A 74 6.29 17.91 4.84
N ILE A 75 5.50 17.31 3.96
CA ILE A 75 4.59 16.19 4.31
C ILE A 75 5.38 14.91 4.62
N ALA A 76 6.43 14.60 3.85
CA ALA A 76 7.22 13.39 4.03
C ALA A 76 8.18 13.46 5.23
N LEU A 77 8.64 14.67 5.58
CA LEU A 77 9.71 14.89 6.57
C LEU A 77 9.42 14.28 7.95
N PRO A 78 8.23 14.44 8.56
CA PRO A 78 7.92 13.79 9.85
C PRO A 78 8.07 12.27 9.82
N TYR A 79 7.63 11.63 8.71
CA TYR A 79 7.77 10.20 8.52
C TYR A 79 9.24 9.78 8.43
N LEU A 80 10.04 10.50 7.64
CA LEU A 80 11.46 10.22 7.46
C LEU A 80 12.24 10.40 8.77
N ILE A 81 11.98 11.50 9.49
CA ILE A 81 12.59 11.76 10.80
C ILE A 81 12.23 10.63 11.79
N ARG A 82 10.95 10.27 11.87
CA ARG A 82 10.49 9.18 12.74
C ARG A 82 11.22 7.87 12.43
N ASN A 83 11.36 7.51 11.16
CA ASN A 83 12.05 6.28 10.77
C ASN A 83 13.52 6.29 11.21
N VAL A 84 14.22 7.41 11.01
CA VAL A 84 15.61 7.54 11.46
C VAL A 84 15.71 7.46 12.98
N ILE A 85 14.81 8.11 13.73
CA ILE A 85 14.79 8.04 15.20
C ILE A 85 14.56 6.61 15.68
N ILE A 86 13.68 5.86 15.04
CA ILE A 86 13.31 4.50 15.52
C ILE A 86 14.32 3.44 15.06
N SER A 87 14.87 3.56 13.84
CA SER A 87 15.64 2.47 13.23
C SER A 87 17.03 2.84 12.73
N GLY A 88 17.33 4.13 12.61
CA GLY A 88 18.51 4.63 11.92
C GLY A 88 18.41 4.61 10.38
N TRP A 89 17.27 4.16 9.81
CA TRP A 89 17.03 4.07 8.37
C TRP A 89 15.93 5.01 7.90
N LEU A 90 16.08 5.59 6.69
CA LEU A 90 15.04 6.44 6.11
C LEU A 90 13.74 5.69 5.77
N PHE A 91 13.86 4.47 5.29
CA PHE A 91 12.74 3.67 4.77
C PHE A 91 12.75 2.25 5.31
N TYR A 92 12.89 2.10 6.63
CA TYR A 92 12.87 0.78 7.25
C TYR A 92 11.66 -0.07 6.79
N PRO A 93 11.85 -1.36 6.49
CA PRO A 93 13.06 -2.17 6.60
C PRO A 93 14.00 -2.11 5.37
N PHE A 94 13.80 -1.20 4.43
CA PHE A 94 14.67 -1.06 3.25
C PHE A 94 15.96 -0.33 3.60
N THR A 95 17.10 -0.94 3.26
CA THR A 95 18.45 -0.50 3.67
C THR A 95 19.26 0.16 2.56
N PHE A 96 18.64 0.56 1.43
CA PHE A 96 19.35 1.11 0.27
C PHE A 96 19.82 2.57 0.43
N PHE A 97 19.30 3.32 1.44
CA PHE A 97 19.79 4.66 1.79
C PHE A 97 20.46 4.64 3.16
N ASP A 98 21.75 4.39 3.17
CA ASP A 98 22.58 4.38 4.38
C ASP A 98 23.25 5.73 4.61
N TRP A 99 22.45 6.73 5.04
CA TRP A 99 22.91 8.09 5.21
C TRP A 99 23.21 8.49 6.65
N PHE A 100 22.75 7.73 7.62
CA PHE A 100 22.87 8.05 9.04
C PHE A 100 23.69 7.00 9.76
N ASP A 101 24.75 7.45 10.41
CA ASP A 101 25.56 6.64 11.31
C ASP A 101 25.18 7.03 12.74
N VAL A 102 24.28 6.23 13.33
CA VAL A 102 23.77 6.44 14.69
C VAL A 102 23.99 5.16 15.50
N ASP A 103 24.30 5.34 16.79
CA ASP A 103 24.69 4.26 17.71
C ASP A 103 23.56 3.27 18.04
N TRP A 104 22.31 3.63 17.73
CA TRP A 104 21.12 2.76 17.85
C TRP A 104 20.65 2.16 16.52
N LYS A 105 21.40 2.33 15.46
CA LYS A 105 21.01 1.85 14.14
C LYS A 105 20.77 0.35 14.13
N ILE A 106 19.60 -0.07 13.65
CA ILE A 106 19.30 -1.48 13.41
C ILE A 106 20.28 -2.01 12.36
N SER A 107 20.91 -3.15 12.62
CA SER A 107 21.86 -3.74 11.69
C SER A 107 21.19 -4.06 10.35
N LYS A 108 21.95 -3.97 9.27
CA LYS A 108 21.45 -4.28 7.94
C LYS A 108 20.93 -5.71 7.84
N GLY A 109 21.64 -6.67 8.44
CA GLY A 109 21.24 -8.07 8.45
C GLY A 109 19.87 -8.29 9.12
N TYR A 110 19.61 -7.59 10.23
CA TYR A 110 18.31 -7.65 10.90
C TYR A 110 17.19 -7.00 10.05
N ALA A 111 17.44 -5.84 9.48
CA ALA A 111 16.45 -5.17 8.62
C ALA A 111 16.12 -5.99 7.36
N ASP A 112 17.12 -6.62 6.75
CA ASP A 112 16.94 -7.52 5.60
C ASP A 112 16.16 -8.79 5.99
N SER A 113 16.39 -9.33 7.22
CA SER A 113 15.61 -10.45 7.75
C SER A 113 14.15 -10.06 7.98
N ASP A 114 13.91 -8.90 8.58
CA ASP A 114 12.57 -8.38 8.85
C ASP A 114 11.78 -8.17 7.53
N ALA A 115 12.44 -7.62 6.52
CA ALA A 115 11.84 -7.50 5.18
C ALA A 115 11.44 -8.87 4.58
N LYS A 116 12.28 -9.90 4.78
CA LYS A 116 11.98 -11.27 4.34
C LYS A 116 10.83 -11.89 5.13
N GLU A 117 10.80 -11.69 6.44
CA GLU A 117 9.73 -12.17 7.31
C GLU A 117 8.38 -11.56 6.96
N ILE A 118 8.32 -10.23 6.72
CA ILE A 118 7.11 -9.53 6.26
C ILE A 118 6.60 -10.15 4.96
N ARG A 119 7.51 -10.45 4.03
CA ARG A 119 7.14 -11.08 2.76
C ARG A 119 6.68 -12.52 2.95
N ALA A 120 7.39 -13.31 3.76
CA ALA A 120 7.05 -14.69 4.07
C ALA A 120 5.67 -14.79 4.69
N TYR A 121 5.40 -13.96 5.69
CA TYR A 121 4.09 -13.86 6.33
C TYR A 121 2.97 -13.53 5.33
N ALA A 122 3.20 -12.57 4.43
CA ALA A 122 2.22 -12.18 3.43
C ALA A 122 1.95 -13.27 2.38
N MET A 123 2.93 -14.13 2.11
CA MET A 123 2.82 -15.28 1.21
C MET A 123 2.33 -16.56 1.93
N GLU A 124 2.06 -16.47 3.26
CA GLU A 124 1.73 -17.63 4.11
C GLU A 124 2.80 -18.73 4.07
N ILE A 125 4.04 -18.31 3.93
CA ILE A 125 5.22 -19.17 3.98
C ILE A 125 5.82 -19.05 5.39
N PHE A 126 5.77 -20.13 6.17
CA PHE A 126 6.27 -20.12 7.56
C PHE A 126 7.78 -20.38 7.68
N ASP A 127 8.43 -20.74 6.57
CA ASP A 127 9.86 -20.95 6.51
C ASP A 127 10.48 -19.95 5.53
N VAL A 128 11.27 -19.01 6.05
CA VAL A 128 11.93 -17.93 5.28
C VAL A 128 12.84 -18.48 4.17
N TYR A 129 13.42 -19.67 4.37
CA TYR A 129 14.22 -20.35 3.34
C TYR A 129 13.40 -20.78 2.12
N GLN A 130 12.09 -20.85 2.24
CA GLN A 130 11.18 -21.18 1.14
C GLN A 130 10.69 -19.96 0.35
N LEU A 131 11.13 -18.75 0.68
CA LEU A 131 10.76 -17.51 -0.05
C LEU A 131 11.18 -17.52 -1.53
N GLU A 132 12.20 -18.30 -1.88
CA GLU A 132 12.71 -18.41 -3.24
C GLU A 132 11.94 -19.41 -4.12
N GLN A 133 10.83 -19.95 -3.62
CA GLN A 133 9.98 -20.81 -4.44
C GLN A 133 9.48 -20.07 -5.68
N PRO A 134 9.44 -20.74 -6.85
CA PRO A 134 8.92 -20.14 -8.07
C PRO A 134 7.43 -19.79 -7.91
N PHE A 135 7.00 -18.74 -8.61
CA PHE A 135 5.61 -18.26 -8.62
C PHE A 135 4.59 -19.38 -8.85
N SER A 136 4.89 -20.30 -9.77
CA SER A 136 4.04 -21.45 -10.10
C SER A 136 3.79 -22.41 -8.92
N ARG A 137 4.63 -22.37 -7.89
CA ARG A 137 4.50 -23.23 -6.70
C ARG A 137 3.82 -22.50 -5.55
N TRP A 138 4.27 -21.29 -5.20
CA TRP A 138 3.72 -20.59 -4.03
C TRP A 138 2.34 -19.96 -4.30
N PHE A 139 2.13 -19.40 -5.50
CA PHE A 139 0.91 -18.65 -5.81
C PHE A 139 -0.38 -19.49 -5.73
N PRO A 140 -0.45 -20.72 -6.30
CA PRO A 140 -1.65 -21.56 -6.17
C PRO A 140 -1.98 -21.93 -4.73
N ASN A 141 -0.96 -22.22 -3.91
CA ASN A 141 -1.14 -22.54 -2.49
C ASN A 141 -1.67 -21.33 -1.72
N TRP A 142 -1.03 -20.19 -1.87
CA TRP A 142 -1.46 -18.93 -1.29
C TRP A 142 -2.87 -18.52 -1.75
N LEU A 143 -3.18 -18.66 -3.05
CA LEU A 143 -4.49 -18.32 -3.56
C LEU A 143 -5.59 -19.23 -2.98
N ASN A 144 -5.28 -20.51 -2.78
CA ASN A 144 -6.22 -21.49 -2.21
C ASN A 144 -6.48 -21.27 -0.72
N SER A 145 -5.56 -20.69 0.03
CA SER A 145 -5.75 -20.32 1.44
C SER A 145 -6.66 -19.12 1.63
N GLN A 146 -6.79 -18.26 0.60
CA GLN A 146 -7.61 -17.05 0.68
C GLN A 146 -9.12 -17.38 0.75
N ALA A 147 -9.89 -16.54 1.46
CA ALA A 147 -11.35 -16.59 1.44
C ALA A 147 -11.88 -16.50 -0.01
N VAL A 148 -13.03 -17.13 -0.27
CA VAL A 148 -13.60 -17.26 -1.63
C VAL A 148 -13.70 -15.89 -2.35
N LEU A 149 -14.18 -14.86 -1.64
CA LEU A 149 -14.30 -13.52 -2.21
C LEU A 149 -12.94 -12.92 -2.56
N ASP A 150 -11.98 -13.03 -1.66
CA ASP A 150 -10.63 -12.49 -1.85
C ASP A 150 -9.93 -13.20 -3.02
N ARG A 151 -10.11 -14.52 -3.13
CA ARG A 151 -9.65 -15.31 -4.28
C ARG A 151 -10.24 -14.80 -5.60
N LEU A 152 -11.55 -14.54 -5.64
CA LEU A 152 -12.20 -14.01 -6.84
C LEU A 152 -11.69 -12.61 -7.21
N LEU A 153 -11.47 -11.73 -6.22
CA LEU A 153 -10.90 -10.41 -6.45
C LEU A 153 -9.48 -10.48 -7.00
N VAL A 154 -8.63 -11.34 -6.45
CA VAL A 154 -7.27 -11.55 -6.93
C VAL A 154 -7.28 -12.08 -8.37
N LEU A 155 -8.13 -13.07 -8.68
CA LEU A 155 -8.27 -13.60 -10.03
C LEU A 155 -8.80 -12.55 -11.01
N ALA A 156 -9.74 -11.70 -10.58
CA ALA A 156 -10.19 -10.55 -11.38
C ALA A 156 -9.05 -9.57 -11.64
N GLY A 157 -8.19 -9.31 -10.66
CA GLY A 157 -6.96 -8.51 -10.83
C GLY A 157 -6.02 -9.11 -11.86
N TRP A 158 -5.75 -10.42 -11.79
CA TRP A 158 -4.91 -11.11 -12.78
C TRP A 158 -5.51 -11.09 -14.18
N ALA A 159 -6.84 -11.21 -14.32
CA ALA A 159 -7.53 -11.09 -15.62
C ALA A 159 -7.49 -9.65 -16.16
N ALA A 160 -7.58 -8.65 -15.27
CA ALA A 160 -7.56 -7.24 -15.63
C ALA A 160 -6.14 -6.72 -15.96
N ALA A 161 -5.09 -7.32 -15.39
CA ALA A 161 -3.72 -6.85 -15.57
C ALA A 161 -3.26 -6.77 -17.05
N PRO A 162 -3.39 -7.81 -17.88
CA PRO A 162 -3.02 -7.73 -19.30
C PRO A 162 -3.89 -6.71 -20.05
N VAL A 163 -5.17 -6.59 -19.71
CA VAL A 163 -6.07 -5.59 -20.28
C VAL A 163 -5.58 -4.18 -19.97
N SER A 164 -5.25 -3.91 -18.71
CA SER A 164 -4.76 -2.60 -18.28
C SER A 164 -3.42 -2.25 -18.95
N VAL A 165 -2.50 -3.20 -19.07
CA VAL A 165 -1.22 -2.99 -19.79
C VAL A 165 -1.47 -2.68 -21.27
N MET A 166 -2.36 -3.39 -21.93
CA MET A 166 -2.72 -3.10 -23.33
C MET A 166 -3.38 -1.73 -23.48
N LEU A 167 -4.26 -1.35 -22.56
CA LEU A 167 -4.91 -0.03 -22.55
C LEU A 167 -3.89 1.09 -22.30
N ALA A 168 -2.94 0.89 -21.39
CA ALA A 168 -1.83 1.83 -21.16
C ALA A 168 -1.00 2.03 -22.44
N ALA A 169 -0.62 0.95 -23.10
CA ALA A 169 0.13 1.00 -24.35
C ALA A 169 -0.67 1.70 -25.46
N ALA A 170 -1.97 1.40 -25.61
CA ALA A 170 -2.86 2.05 -26.56
C ALA A 170 -3.01 3.55 -26.30
N GLY A 171 -3.16 3.95 -25.03
CA GLY A 171 -3.20 5.34 -24.60
C GLY A 171 -1.91 6.08 -24.91
N ALA A 172 -0.75 5.49 -24.55
CA ALA A 172 0.54 6.07 -24.86
C ALA A 172 0.76 6.23 -26.38
N TRP A 173 0.46 5.20 -27.16
CA TRP A 173 0.55 5.23 -28.62
C TRP A 173 -0.34 6.32 -29.23
N LYS A 174 -1.59 6.40 -28.76
CA LYS A 174 -2.54 7.42 -29.24
C LYS A 174 -2.07 8.83 -28.86
N GLY A 175 -1.53 9.01 -27.66
CA GLY A 175 -0.97 10.29 -27.21
C GLY A 175 0.21 10.79 -28.07
N LEU A 176 1.02 9.87 -28.61
CA LEU A 176 2.12 10.22 -29.52
C LEU A 176 1.64 10.62 -30.92
N ARG A 177 0.50 10.08 -31.40
CA ARG A 177 0.00 10.27 -32.79
C ARG A 177 -1.15 11.26 -32.89
N SER A 178 -1.96 11.35 -31.87
CA SER A 178 -3.20 12.13 -31.89
C SER A 178 -3.52 12.62 -30.50
N LYS A 179 -3.99 13.88 -30.39
CA LYS A 179 -4.47 14.44 -29.13
C LYS A 179 -5.95 14.12 -28.86
N LYS A 180 -6.59 13.24 -29.66
CA LYS A 180 -7.98 12.86 -29.46
C LYS A 180 -8.14 12.04 -28.20
N GLU A 181 -9.13 12.35 -27.42
CA GLU A 181 -9.47 11.65 -26.17
C GLU A 181 -9.65 10.13 -26.35
N LEU A 182 -9.39 9.40 -25.30
CA LEU A 182 -9.59 7.97 -25.19
C LEU A 182 -10.39 7.70 -23.90
N ALA A 183 -11.57 7.11 -24.05
CA ALA A 183 -12.51 6.91 -22.94
C ALA A 183 -12.84 8.21 -22.17
N GLY A 184 -13.02 9.33 -22.90
CA GLY A 184 -13.30 10.65 -22.30
C GLY A 184 -12.11 11.35 -21.65
N MET A 185 -10.92 10.76 -21.68
CA MET A 185 -9.72 11.29 -21.03
C MET A 185 -8.63 11.63 -22.05
N GLU A 186 -7.74 12.55 -21.66
CA GLU A 186 -6.52 12.80 -22.41
C GLU A 186 -5.66 11.53 -22.46
N PRO A 187 -5.10 11.17 -23.64
CA PRO A 187 -4.45 9.86 -23.82
C PRO A 187 -3.28 9.58 -22.89
N PHE A 188 -2.48 10.60 -22.52
CA PHE A 188 -1.38 10.42 -21.57
C PHE A 188 -1.90 10.14 -20.16
N GLY A 189 -2.92 10.90 -19.73
CA GLY A 189 -3.56 10.66 -18.43
C GLY A 189 -4.19 9.27 -18.35
N PHE A 190 -4.89 8.86 -19.42
CA PHE A 190 -5.46 7.53 -19.54
C PHE A 190 -4.38 6.43 -19.44
N ALA A 191 -3.28 6.57 -20.19
CA ALA A 191 -2.17 5.62 -20.15
C ALA A 191 -1.55 5.53 -18.74
N LEU A 192 -1.39 6.68 -18.10
CA LEU A 192 -0.80 6.77 -16.76
C LEU A 192 -1.68 6.12 -15.71
N LEU A 193 -3.01 6.31 -15.77
CA LEU A 193 -3.98 5.68 -14.88
C LEU A 193 -3.91 4.15 -14.98
N GLN A 194 -3.93 3.63 -16.21
CA GLN A 194 -3.85 2.19 -16.46
C GLN A 194 -2.51 1.62 -15.99
N ALA A 195 -1.40 2.33 -16.27
CA ALA A 195 -0.07 1.93 -15.81
C ALA A 195 0.02 1.92 -14.28
N ALA A 196 -0.49 2.96 -13.61
CA ALA A 196 -0.51 3.04 -12.15
C ALA A 196 -1.30 1.90 -11.50
N ALA A 197 -2.46 1.55 -12.09
CA ALA A 197 -3.28 0.44 -11.62
C ALA A 197 -2.54 -0.90 -11.74
N ALA A 198 -1.95 -1.18 -12.91
CA ALA A 198 -1.19 -2.41 -13.14
C ALA A 198 0.07 -2.48 -12.25
N LEU A 199 0.87 -1.40 -12.18
CA LEU A 199 2.05 -1.32 -11.35
C LEU A 199 1.72 -1.52 -9.86
N GLY A 200 0.64 -0.89 -9.38
CA GLY A 200 0.20 -1.04 -8.00
C GLY A 200 -0.18 -2.49 -7.66
N PHE A 201 -0.92 -3.14 -8.54
CA PHE A 201 -1.30 -4.55 -8.38
C PHE A 201 -0.08 -5.47 -8.37
N PHE A 202 0.83 -5.34 -9.34
CA PHE A 202 2.04 -6.16 -9.38
C PHE A 202 2.97 -5.88 -8.22
N PHE A 203 3.14 -4.61 -7.83
CA PHE A 203 3.93 -4.25 -6.66
C PHE A 203 3.41 -4.93 -5.39
N TRP A 204 2.09 -4.91 -5.17
CA TRP A 204 1.47 -5.60 -4.06
C TRP A 204 1.63 -7.12 -4.17
N GLN A 205 1.30 -7.70 -5.32
CA GLN A 205 1.29 -9.16 -5.52
C GLN A 205 2.68 -9.78 -5.35
N PHE A 206 3.74 -9.11 -5.82
CA PHE A 206 5.11 -9.64 -5.75
C PHE A 206 5.90 -9.11 -4.55
N GLY A 207 5.46 -8.05 -3.92
CA GLY A 207 6.07 -7.50 -2.71
C GLY A 207 5.63 -8.26 -1.46
N ALA A 208 4.41 -7.98 -1.00
CA ALA A 208 3.82 -8.62 0.18
C ALA A 208 2.30 -8.80 -0.04
N PRO A 209 1.84 -9.94 -0.61
CA PRO A 209 0.49 -10.13 -1.11
C PRO A 209 -0.54 -10.44 -0.01
N LEU A 210 -0.50 -9.71 1.11
CA LEU A 210 -1.53 -9.82 2.12
C LEU A 210 -2.79 -9.10 1.64
N VAL A 211 -3.90 -9.82 1.41
CA VAL A 211 -5.09 -9.28 0.73
C VAL A 211 -5.69 -8.09 1.48
N ARG A 212 -5.74 -8.13 2.82
CA ARG A 212 -6.23 -7.01 3.64
C ARG A 212 -5.45 -5.70 3.40
N TYR A 213 -4.20 -5.79 2.96
CA TYR A 213 -3.36 -4.65 2.62
C TYR A 213 -3.45 -4.28 1.13
N GLY A 214 -3.95 -5.19 0.32
CA GLY A 214 -4.07 -5.07 -1.12
C GLY A 214 -5.46 -4.74 -1.65
N TYR A 215 -6.51 -4.64 -0.81
CA TYR A 215 -7.88 -4.40 -1.27
C TYR A 215 -8.02 -3.22 -2.24
N PHE A 216 -7.23 -2.16 -2.04
CA PHE A 216 -7.21 -1.07 -3.00
C PHE A 216 -6.80 -1.57 -4.39
N TYR A 217 -5.70 -2.30 -4.50
CA TYR A 217 -5.12 -2.72 -5.78
C TYR A 217 -5.96 -3.78 -6.49
N VAL A 218 -6.48 -4.77 -5.74
CA VAL A 218 -7.31 -5.84 -6.29
C VAL A 218 -8.70 -5.36 -6.74
N LEU A 219 -9.16 -4.22 -6.22
CA LEU A 219 -10.40 -3.57 -6.66
C LEU A 219 -10.14 -2.54 -7.77
N PHE A 220 -9.13 -1.71 -7.59
CA PHE A 220 -8.85 -0.58 -8.47
C PHE A 220 -8.46 -1.04 -9.88
N LEU A 221 -7.62 -2.07 -10.01
CA LEU A 221 -7.19 -2.57 -11.31
C LEU A 221 -8.34 -3.12 -12.17
N PRO A 222 -9.21 -4.03 -11.67
CA PRO A 222 -10.38 -4.46 -12.45
C PRO A 222 -11.35 -3.31 -12.78
N LEU A 223 -11.58 -2.40 -11.83
CA LEU A 223 -12.46 -1.26 -12.07
C LEU A 223 -11.93 -0.34 -13.18
N THR A 224 -10.65 -0.02 -13.17
CA THR A 224 -10.05 0.82 -14.23
C THR A 224 -9.98 0.11 -15.57
N ALA A 225 -9.54 -1.15 -15.61
CA ALA A 225 -9.39 -1.90 -16.86
C ALA A 225 -10.75 -2.19 -17.51
N PHE A 226 -11.66 -2.84 -16.79
CA PHE A 226 -12.95 -3.23 -17.35
C PHE A 226 -13.91 -2.05 -17.50
N GLY A 227 -13.84 -1.05 -16.59
CA GLY A 227 -14.57 0.20 -16.72
C GLY A 227 -14.17 0.96 -17.97
N SER A 228 -12.86 1.05 -18.25
CA SER A 228 -12.36 1.68 -19.48
C SER A 228 -12.79 0.92 -20.73
N LEU A 229 -12.75 -0.42 -20.73
CA LEU A 229 -13.27 -1.23 -21.85
C LEU A 229 -14.76 -0.99 -22.06
N TYR A 230 -15.54 -0.89 -20.98
CA TYR A 230 -16.96 -0.59 -21.07
C TYR A 230 -17.21 0.77 -21.74
N VAL A 231 -16.53 1.83 -21.29
CA VAL A 231 -16.67 3.18 -21.87
C VAL A 231 -16.25 3.18 -23.35
N LEU A 232 -15.15 2.51 -23.71
CA LEU A 232 -14.70 2.41 -25.10
C LEU A 232 -15.69 1.62 -25.98
N ALA A 233 -16.35 0.61 -25.42
CA ALA A 233 -17.34 -0.19 -26.11
C ALA A 233 -18.72 0.50 -26.17
N GLN A 234 -19.02 1.43 -25.28
CA GLN A 234 -20.31 2.09 -25.17
C GLN A 234 -20.69 2.80 -26.48
N GLY A 235 -19.76 3.55 -27.07
CA GLY A 235 -20.00 4.20 -28.35
C GLY A 235 -20.38 3.23 -29.49
N ALA A 236 -19.87 2.00 -29.48
CA ALA A 236 -20.25 0.94 -30.41
C ALA A 236 -21.57 0.24 -30.03
N LEU A 237 -21.91 0.21 -28.71
CA LEU A 237 -23.10 -0.43 -28.18
C LEU A 237 -24.32 0.49 -28.23
N GLU A 238 -24.16 1.81 -28.15
CA GLU A 238 -25.23 2.80 -28.25
C GLU A 238 -25.90 2.79 -29.64
N GLN A 239 -25.15 2.40 -30.67
CA GLN A 239 -25.74 2.11 -31.99
C GLN A 239 -26.70 0.91 -31.96
N LYS A 240 -26.64 0.03 -30.94
CA LYS A 240 -27.54 -1.09 -30.71
C LYS A 240 -28.43 -0.78 -29.51
N LYS A 241 -29.50 -0.01 -29.70
CA LYS A 241 -30.47 0.40 -28.67
C LYS A 241 -30.69 -0.66 -27.56
N GLY A 242 -30.38 -0.29 -26.30
CA GLY A 242 -30.79 -1.02 -25.11
C GLY A 242 -29.79 -1.99 -24.46
N ARG A 243 -28.70 -2.42 -25.14
CA ARG A 243 -27.76 -3.39 -24.54
C ARG A 243 -26.82 -2.81 -23.47
N GLY A 244 -26.40 -1.55 -23.62
CA GLY A 244 -25.58 -0.87 -22.61
C GLY A 244 -26.33 -0.69 -21.30
N THR A 245 -27.62 -0.32 -21.38
CA THR A 245 -28.49 -0.16 -20.20
C THR A 245 -28.75 -1.48 -19.47
N ALA A 246 -28.85 -2.60 -20.21
CA ALA A 246 -29.01 -3.92 -19.60
C ALA A 246 -27.76 -4.34 -18.82
N LEU A 247 -26.55 -4.16 -19.40
CA LEU A 247 -25.29 -4.48 -18.74
C LEU A 247 -25.09 -3.63 -17.47
N TYR A 248 -25.39 -2.33 -17.53
CA TYR A 248 -25.35 -1.46 -16.37
C TYR A 248 -26.32 -1.92 -15.26
N ARG A 249 -27.57 -2.30 -15.60
CA ARG A 249 -28.54 -2.82 -14.63
C ARG A 249 -28.07 -4.11 -13.98
N VAL A 250 -27.46 -5.03 -14.74
CA VAL A 250 -26.87 -6.26 -14.21
C VAL A 250 -25.74 -5.94 -13.23
N PHE A 251 -24.81 -5.04 -13.60
CA PHE A 251 -23.73 -4.61 -12.73
C PHE A 251 -24.26 -3.97 -11.43
N MET A 252 -25.23 -3.06 -11.52
CA MET A 252 -25.85 -2.45 -10.36
C MET A 252 -26.57 -3.47 -9.48
N GLY A 253 -27.25 -4.45 -10.09
CA GLY A 253 -27.88 -5.56 -9.37
C GLY A 253 -26.87 -6.40 -8.59
N LEU A 254 -25.73 -6.74 -9.18
CA LEU A 254 -24.65 -7.47 -8.53
C LEU A 254 -24.02 -6.65 -7.40
N LEU A 255 -23.82 -5.34 -7.60
CA LEU A 255 -23.31 -4.45 -6.57
C LEU A 255 -24.25 -4.38 -5.36
N VAL A 256 -25.55 -4.21 -5.60
CA VAL A 256 -26.55 -4.20 -4.53
C VAL A 256 -26.58 -5.54 -3.80
N ALA A 257 -26.56 -6.68 -4.52
CA ALA A 257 -26.51 -8.00 -3.90
C ALA A 257 -25.25 -8.19 -3.04
N PHE A 258 -24.11 -7.72 -3.51
CA PHE A 258 -22.86 -7.72 -2.77
C PHE A 258 -22.94 -6.87 -1.50
N LEU A 259 -23.49 -5.66 -1.57
CA LEU A 259 -23.65 -4.78 -0.41
C LEU A 259 -24.61 -5.38 0.63
N LEU A 260 -25.71 -6.00 0.17
CA LEU A 260 -26.64 -6.72 1.05
C LEU A 260 -25.97 -7.91 1.74
N TYR A 261 -25.17 -8.70 1.00
CA TYR A 261 -24.39 -9.79 1.57
C TYR A 261 -23.40 -9.30 2.63
N LYS A 262 -22.67 -8.21 2.35
CA LYS A 262 -21.73 -7.62 3.32
C LYS A 262 -22.45 -7.04 4.54
N GLY A 263 -23.59 -6.39 4.32
CA GLY A 263 -24.45 -5.89 5.40
C GLY A 263 -24.96 -7.02 6.29
N TYR A 264 -25.42 -8.12 5.71
CA TYR A 264 -25.83 -9.31 6.45
C TYR A 264 -24.68 -9.87 7.30
N ASN A 265 -23.51 -10.06 6.71
CA ASN A 265 -22.34 -10.57 7.45
C ASN A 265 -21.92 -9.61 8.59
N LEU A 266 -22.02 -8.30 8.38
CA LEU A 266 -21.74 -7.31 9.42
C LEU A 266 -22.75 -7.43 10.58
N ILE A 267 -24.03 -7.61 10.28
CA ILE A 267 -25.08 -7.82 11.31
C ILE A 267 -24.81 -9.09 12.10
N GLN A 268 -24.45 -10.22 11.44
CA GLN A 268 -24.13 -11.46 12.12
C GLN A 268 -22.92 -11.28 13.05
N MET A 269 -21.85 -10.70 12.55
CA MET A 269 -20.65 -10.42 13.33
C MET A 269 -20.92 -9.48 14.52
N THR A 270 -21.81 -8.51 14.33
CA THR A 270 -22.22 -7.60 15.40
C THR A 270 -23.06 -8.30 16.45
N ALA A 271 -23.95 -9.21 16.04
CA ALA A 271 -24.77 -10.00 16.97
C ALA A 271 -23.92 -10.96 17.82
N GLU A 272 -22.85 -11.52 17.26
CA GLU A 272 -21.89 -12.35 18.02
C GLU A 272 -21.10 -11.57 19.07
N LEU A 273 -20.94 -10.25 18.84
CA LEU A 273 -20.24 -9.34 19.76
C LEU A 273 -21.18 -8.67 20.76
N ASP A 274 -22.50 -8.93 20.68
CA ASP A 274 -23.49 -8.34 21.57
C ASP A 274 -23.18 -8.69 23.04
N GLY A 275 -23.16 -7.65 23.89
CA GLY A 275 -22.77 -7.78 25.29
C GLY A 275 -21.27 -7.88 25.56
N GLN A 276 -20.40 -7.82 24.55
CA GLN A 276 -18.96 -7.77 24.75
C GLN A 276 -18.46 -6.33 24.93
N PRO A 277 -17.57 -6.08 25.92
CA PRO A 277 -17.08 -4.74 26.22
C PRO A 277 -16.18 -4.13 25.12
N TYR A 278 -15.77 -4.90 24.12
CA TYR A 278 -14.88 -4.47 23.03
C TYR A 278 -15.45 -3.34 22.16
N TYR A 279 -16.75 -3.14 22.21
CA TYR A 279 -17.40 -2.11 21.43
C TYR A 279 -17.05 -0.69 21.84
N ILE A 280 -16.74 -0.49 23.14
CA ILE A 280 -16.60 0.83 23.74
C ILE A 280 -15.26 0.95 24.48
N TYR A 281 -14.73 -0.14 24.99
CA TYR A 281 -13.50 -0.16 25.78
C TYR A 281 -12.44 -1.02 25.11
N GLN A 282 -11.23 -0.50 25.08
CA GLN A 282 -10.07 -1.31 24.73
C GLN A 282 -9.93 -2.42 25.77
N GLN A 283 -9.82 -3.68 25.32
CA GLN A 283 -9.52 -4.77 26.22
C GLN A 283 -8.15 -4.60 26.83
N ASP A 284 -8.02 -5.02 28.08
CA ASP A 284 -6.72 -5.27 28.66
C ASP A 284 -6.04 -6.43 27.92
N TYR A 285 -4.81 -6.21 27.49
CA TYR A 285 -4.04 -7.26 26.85
C TYR A 285 -3.77 -8.38 27.86
N ALA A 286 -3.93 -9.63 27.44
CA ALA A 286 -3.52 -10.77 28.22
C ALA A 286 -2.02 -10.66 28.57
N ASP A 287 -1.67 -11.08 29.77
CA ASP A 287 -0.27 -11.14 30.18
C ASP A 287 0.47 -12.19 29.32
N SER A 288 1.35 -11.73 28.44
CA SER A 288 2.11 -12.62 27.57
C SER A 288 3.29 -13.22 28.36
N PRO A 289 3.48 -14.55 28.28
CA PRO A 289 4.66 -15.16 28.88
C PRO A 289 5.93 -14.61 28.21
N ALA A 290 6.93 -14.29 29.01
CA ALA A 290 8.18 -13.71 28.52
C ALA A 290 9.36 -14.29 29.29
N GLU A 291 10.45 -14.55 28.58
CA GLU A 291 11.78 -14.76 29.14
C GLU A 291 12.40 -13.39 29.44
N THR A 292 13.44 -13.37 30.26
CA THR A 292 14.13 -12.13 30.62
C THR A 292 15.64 -12.28 30.44
N TYR A 293 16.29 -11.17 30.11
CA TYR A 293 17.74 -11.04 30.17
C TYR A 293 18.13 -9.68 30.76
N GLU A 294 19.34 -9.59 31.28
CA GLU A 294 19.82 -8.39 31.94
C GLU A 294 20.75 -7.59 31.03
N VAL A 295 20.53 -6.28 30.99
CA VAL A 295 21.39 -5.31 30.31
C VAL A 295 21.77 -4.22 31.35
N ASP A 296 23.01 -4.21 31.75
CA ASP A 296 23.56 -3.23 32.71
C ASP A 296 22.65 -3.00 33.96
N GLY A 297 22.07 -4.10 34.48
CA GLY A 297 21.19 -4.07 35.66
C GLY A 297 19.73 -3.74 35.37
N VAL A 298 19.35 -3.61 34.07
CA VAL A 298 17.95 -3.45 33.61
C VAL A 298 17.45 -4.77 33.08
N THR A 299 16.33 -5.26 33.60
CA THR A 299 15.65 -6.46 33.08
C THR A 299 14.92 -6.14 31.79
N VAL A 300 15.26 -6.81 30.69
CA VAL A 300 14.59 -6.72 29.39
C VAL A 300 13.77 -7.97 29.15
N TYR A 301 12.53 -7.81 28.73
CA TYR A 301 11.58 -8.88 28.49
C TYR A 301 11.59 -9.32 27.01
N VAL A 302 11.61 -10.63 26.78
CA VAL A 302 11.49 -11.25 25.45
C VAL A 302 10.25 -12.13 25.46
N PRO A 303 9.16 -11.74 24.76
CA PRO A 303 7.96 -12.56 24.67
C PRO A 303 8.27 -13.92 24.02
N THR A 304 7.72 -14.98 24.59
CA THR A 304 7.90 -16.35 24.07
C THR A 304 7.03 -16.61 22.86
N ASP A 305 5.95 -15.85 22.68
CA ASP A 305 5.11 -15.88 21.50
C ASP A 305 5.78 -15.08 20.36
N ARG A 306 6.12 -15.74 19.29
CA ARG A 306 6.82 -15.15 18.15
C ARG A 306 6.05 -13.95 17.60
N GLY A 307 6.74 -12.84 17.40
CA GLY A 307 6.20 -11.62 16.82
C GLY A 307 5.36 -10.75 17.75
N GLN A 308 5.29 -11.07 19.03
CA GLN A 308 4.66 -10.22 20.04
C GLN A 308 5.68 -9.37 20.78
N ILE A 309 5.24 -8.19 21.20
CA ILE A 309 5.96 -7.34 22.15
C ILE A 309 5.22 -7.41 23.50
N GLY A 310 5.91 -7.45 24.60
CA GLY A 310 5.27 -7.45 25.93
C GLY A 310 4.56 -6.13 26.19
N TYR A 311 3.28 -6.04 25.91
CA TYR A 311 2.48 -4.81 26.02
C TYR A 311 2.53 -4.17 27.42
N ASN A 312 2.55 -5.00 28.45
CA ASN A 312 2.62 -4.61 29.86
C ASN A 312 4.01 -4.78 30.47
N LYS A 313 5.02 -5.12 29.65
CA LYS A 313 6.40 -5.38 30.08
C LYS A 313 7.35 -4.43 29.36
N PHE A 314 7.99 -3.55 30.11
CA PHE A 314 8.93 -2.57 29.56
C PHE A 314 10.22 -2.53 30.39
N PRO A 315 11.37 -2.45 29.72
CA PRO A 315 11.61 -2.57 28.27
C PRO A 315 11.43 -3.99 27.75
N SER A 316 11.03 -4.11 26.49
CA SER A 316 10.81 -5.40 25.84
C SER A 316 11.37 -5.41 24.41
N SER A 317 11.89 -6.56 24.00
CA SER A 317 12.45 -6.79 22.68
C SER A 317 11.92 -8.12 22.10
N PRO A 318 11.67 -8.24 20.80
CA PRO A 318 11.22 -9.51 20.22
C PRO A 318 12.27 -10.62 20.26
N VAL A 319 13.55 -10.25 20.41
CA VAL A 319 14.69 -11.16 20.53
C VAL A 319 15.72 -10.58 21.49
N VAL A 320 16.62 -11.43 21.97
CA VAL A 320 17.79 -10.95 22.76
C VAL A 320 18.66 -10.08 21.85
N GLN A 321 18.98 -8.88 22.31
CA GLN A 321 19.80 -7.89 21.60
C GLN A 321 21.14 -7.71 22.30
N ASP A 322 22.21 -7.53 21.54
CA ASP A 322 23.51 -7.15 22.07
C ASP A 322 23.61 -5.63 22.21
N ILE A 323 23.06 -5.14 23.31
CA ILE A 323 22.90 -3.72 23.64
C ILE A 323 23.47 -3.38 25.00
N GLU A 324 23.72 -2.10 25.21
CA GLU A 324 24.13 -1.53 26.50
C GLU A 324 23.37 -0.23 26.77
N LEU A 325 23.29 0.21 28.03
CA LEU A 325 22.75 1.52 28.35
C LEU A 325 23.76 2.61 27.99
N ARG A 326 23.28 3.75 27.43
CA ARG A 326 24.17 4.85 27.03
C ARG A 326 24.92 5.44 28.21
N ASP A 327 24.17 5.85 29.24
CA ASP A 327 24.70 6.55 30.40
C ASP A 327 24.40 5.78 31.72
N GLY A 328 24.20 4.46 31.59
CA GLY A 328 23.90 3.61 32.74
C GLY A 328 22.51 3.76 33.32
N THR A 329 21.61 4.50 32.65
CA THR A 329 20.22 4.68 33.10
C THR A 329 19.25 4.33 31.97
N LEU A 330 18.05 3.85 32.31
CA LEU A 330 17.03 3.50 31.32
C LEU A 330 16.55 4.72 30.54
N GLU A 331 16.50 5.89 31.15
CA GLU A 331 16.10 7.16 30.54
C GLU A 331 17.03 7.59 29.41
N SER A 332 18.33 7.25 29.49
CA SER A 332 19.31 7.55 28.44
C SER A 332 19.13 6.67 27.21
N GLY A 333 18.37 5.59 27.35
CA GLY A 333 18.09 4.62 26.28
C GLY A 333 19.25 3.65 26.04
N PHE A 334 19.03 2.77 25.08
CA PHE A 334 19.98 1.75 24.68
C PHE A 334 20.81 2.17 23.46
N ARG A 335 22.01 1.63 23.36
CA ARG A 335 22.83 1.64 22.17
C ARG A 335 23.36 0.25 21.88
N ARG A 336 23.84 0.02 20.69
CA ARG A 336 24.50 -1.22 20.33
C ARG A 336 25.84 -1.30 21.06
N ARG A 337 26.18 -2.47 21.58
CA ARG A 337 27.45 -2.67 22.27
C ARG A 337 28.60 -2.52 21.27
N SER A 338 29.63 -1.74 21.65
CA SER A 338 30.80 -1.54 20.80
C SER A 338 31.56 -2.86 20.61
N GLY A 339 31.66 -3.31 19.35
CA GLY A 339 32.32 -4.59 18.99
C GLY A 339 31.35 -5.69 18.54
N ALA A 340 30.04 -5.51 18.57
CA ALA A 340 29.08 -6.42 17.97
C ALA A 340 29.20 -6.35 16.43
N GLU A 341 29.44 -7.50 15.78
CA GLU A 341 29.55 -7.58 14.32
C GLU A 341 28.29 -7.08 13.64
N SER A 342 28.48 -6.32 12.55
CA SER A 342 27.43 -5.69 11.74
C SER A 342 26.68 -6.70 10.85
#